data_8e86a0df77a53474636044b1c788cc95
#
_entry.id   8e86a0df77a53474636044b1c788cc95
#
_cell.length_a   1.000
_cell.length_b   1.000
_cell.length_c   1.000
_cell.angle_alpha   90.00
_cell.angle_beta   90.00
_cell.angle_gamma   90.00
#
_symmetry.space_group_name_H-M   'P 1'
#
loop_
_entity.id
_entity.type
_entity.pdbx_description
1 polymer ?
#
loop_
_entity_poly.entity_id
_entity_poly.type
_entity_poly.pdbx_seq_one_letter_code
_entity_poly.pdbx_strand_id
1 'polypeptide(L)'
;MRDHVEIGIGREARRTYSLDDISVVSSRRTRSSKDVDTTWHIDAYKFDLPFMNHPSDALASPEFVIEMGKQGGLGVINAEGLWGRHADLDEAIAKVIAAYEEGDQAAATRTLQELHAAPLDTELLSERIAQVRDSGEIVAVRVSPQNVREIAPIVIKAGADLLVIQGTLISAEHVNTGGEALNLKEFIGSLDVPVIAGGVNDYTTALHMMRTGAVGIIVGGGENTNSLALGMEVSMATAIADVAAARRDYLDETGGRYVHIIADGS
;
A
#
# COMPACT_ATOMS: atom_id res chain seq x y z
N MET A 1 -20.42 4.94 23.06
CA MET A 1 -21.71 4.62 22.42
C MET A 1 -21.44 4.58 20.93
N ARG A 2 -21.71 3.48 20.24
CA ARG A 2 -21.56 3.42 18.77
C ARG A 2 -22.76 4.15 18.18
N ASP A 3 -22.51 5.09 17.27
CA ASP A 3 -23.56 5.88 16.63
C ASP A 3 -24.19 5.03 15.51
N HIS A 4 -25.19 4.24 15.87
CA HIS A 4 -25.96 3.43 14.95
C HIS A 4 -27.18 4.24 14.50
N VAL A 5 -27.36 4.33 13.20
CA VAL A 5 -28.45 5.05 12.55
C VAL A 5 -29.34 4.04 11.85
N GLU A 6 -30.64 4.10 12.08
CA GLU A 6 -31.60 3.31 11.31
C GLU A 6 -31.68 3.85 9.88
N ILE A 7 -31.37 2.98 8.91
CA ILE A 7 -31.39 3.32 7.47
C ILE A 7 -32.60 2.72 6.74
N GLY A 8 -33.44 2.00 7.46
CA GLY A 8 -34.66 1.35 6.97
C GLY A 8 -35.20 0.41 8.02
N ILE A 9 -36.44 -0.06 7.85
CA ILE A 9 -37.12 -0.91 8.86
C ILE A 9 -36.26 -2.15 9.18
N GLY A 10 -35.77 -2.21 10.41
CA GLY A 10 -34.94 -3.32 10.91
C GLY A 10 -33.53 -3.36 10.31
N ARG A 11 -33.04 -2.27 9.78
CA ARG A 11 -31.67 -2.11 9.24
C ARG A 11 -30.99 -0.92 9.87
N GLU A 12 -29.85 -1.18 10.47
CA GLU A 12 -29.00 -0.14 11.08
C GLU A 12 -27.67 -0.07 10.33
N ALA A 13 -27.11 1.13 10.25
CA ALA A 13 -25.77 1.38 9.79
C ALA A 13 -24.96 2.14 10.84
N ARG A 14 -23.65 1.96 10.82
CA ARG A 14 -22.73 2.73 11.63
C ARG A 14 -22.34 4.00 10.86
N ARG A 15 -22.41 5.15 11.53
CA ARG A 15 -21.83 6.38 11.00
C ARG A 15 -20.30 6.27 10.95
N THR A 16 -19.71 6.66 9.83
CA THR A 16 -18.26 6.74 9.64
C THR A 16 -17.84 8.18 9.39
N TYR A 17 -16.58 8.49 9.66
CA TYR A 17 -16.01 9.83 9.56
C TYR A 17 -14.77 9.82 8.68
N SER A 18 -14.67 10.80 7.78
CA SER A 18 -13.46 11.10 7.02
C SER A 18 -12.45 11.86 7.88
N LEU A 19 -11.24 12.04 7.37
CA LEU A 19 -10.24 12.87 8.04
C LEU A 19 -10.66 14.35 8.08
N ASP A 20 -11.47 14.79 7.13
CA ASP A 20 -12.01 16.16 7.08
C ASP A 20 -13.12 16.41 8.11
N ASP A 21 -13.76 15.34 8.61
CA ASP A 21 -14.80 15.43 9.63
C ASP A 21 -14.25 15.57 11.05
N ILE A 22 -12.95 15.39 11.25
CA ILE A 22 -12.33 15.36 12.57
C ILE A 22 -11.16 16.33 12.66
N SER A 23 -10.80 16.66 13.91
CA SER A 23 -9.60 17.45 14.20
C SER A 23 -8.85 16.89 15.40
N VAL A 24 -7.54 17.04 15.39
CA VAL A 24 -6.70 16.70 16.54
C VAL A 24 -6.88 17.78 17.62
N VAL A 25 -7.26 17.35 18.81
CA VAL A 25 -7.38 18.25 19.97
C VAL A 25 -6.05 18.30 20.71
N SER A 26 -5.61 19.53 21.04
CA SER A 26 -4.40 19.72 21.81
C SER A 26 -4.48 19.05 23.19
N SER A 27 -3.36 18.42 23.60
CA SER A 27 -3.29 17.80 24.90
C SER A 27 -2.88 18.83 25.99
N ARG A 28 -2.97 18.42 27.25
CA ARG A 28 -2.59 19.25 28.41
C ARG A 28 -1.12 19.70 28.38
N ARG A 29 -0.24 18.94 27.72
CA ARG A 29 1.18 19.24 27.61
C ARG A 29 1.57 19.35 26.16
N THR A 30 2.27 20.41 25.83
CA THR A 30 2.91 20.62 24.53
C THR A 30 4.42 20.43 24.65
N ARG A 31 5.05 20.03 23.59
CA ARG A 31 6.51 19.93 23.45
C ARG A 31 6.97 20.89 22.34
N SER A 32 8.23 21.27 22.39
CA SER A 32 8.85 21.93 21.23
C SER A 32 8.86 20.93 20.05
N SER A 33 8.63 21.42 18.84
CA SER A 33 8.73 20.59 17.63
C SER A 33 10.13 19.97 17.47
N LYS A 34 11.16 20.61 18.03
CA LYS A 34 12.53 20.10 18.02
C LYS A 34 12.75 18.88 18.92
N ASP A 35 11.84 18.65 19.88
CA ASP A 35 11.91 17.53 20.83
C ASP A 35 11.03 16.35 20.39
N VAL A 36 10.44 16.42 19.21
CA VAL A 36 9.59 15.35 18.65
C VAL A 36 10.46 14.41 17.83
N ASP A 37 10.51 13.15 18.27
CA ASP A 37 11.12 12.07 17.50
C ASP A 37 10.07 11.52 16.50
N THR A 38 10.37 11.64 15.20
CA THR A 38 9.54 11.16 14.12
C THR A 38 10.06 9.85 13.52
N THR A 39 11.11 9.26 14.09
CA THR A 39 11.70 8.05 13.56
C THR A 39 10.69 6.90 13.53
N TRP A 40 10.74 6.17 12.44
CA TRP A 40 9.92 5.00 12.21
C TRP A 40 10.80 3.75 12.10
N HIS A 41 10.53 2.74 12.91
CA HIS A 41 11.22 1.47 12.86
C HIS A 41 10.25 0.40 12.40
N ILE A 42 10.56 -0.27 11.31
CA ILE A 42 9.80 -1.42 10.82
C ILE A 42 10.75 -2.59 10.57
N ASP A 43 10.54 -3.67 11.30
CA ASP A 43 11.46 -4.81 11.37
C ASP A 43 12.89 -4.34 11.69
N ALA A 44 13.88 -4.66 10.86
CA ALA A 44 15.27 -4.24 11.03
C ALA A 44 15.58 -2.83 10.45
N TYR A 45 14.61 -2.19 9.79
CA TYR A 45 14.82 -0.94 9.08
C TYR A 45 14.39 0.26 9.91
N LYS A 46 15.10 1.38 9.71
CA LYS A 46 14.85 2.66 10.37
C LYS A 46 14.71 3.77 9.32
N PHE A 47 13.68 4.59 9.49
CA PHE A 47 13.41 5.77 8.68
C PHE A 47 13.31 7.00 9.57
N ASP A 48 13.75 8.17 9.09
CA ASP A 48 13.66 9.42 9.84
C ASP A 48 12.24 9.98 9.87
N LEU A 49 11.44 9.63 8.86
CA LEU A 49 10.05 10.06 8.71
C LEU A 49 9.13 8.86 8.49
N PRO A 50 7.94 8.82 9.14
CA PRO A 50 6.97 7.74 8.98
C PRO A 50 6.10 7.94 7.72
N PHE A 51 6.73 8.09 6.57
CA PHE A 51 6.08 8.26 5.28
C PHE A 51 6.57 7.25 4.28
N MET A 52 5.65 6.78 3.43
CA MET A 52 5.97 6.04 2.21
C MET A 52 5.15 6.61 1.05
N ASN A 53 5.66 6.48 -0.19
CA ASN A 53 4.88 6.86 -1.35
C ASN A 53 3.79 5.82 -1.65
N HIS A 54 2.68 6.28 -2.21
CA HIS A 54 1.76 5.37 -2.88
C HIS A 54 2.41 4.84 -4.17
N PRO A 55 2.49 3.52 -4.38
CA PRO A 55 3.23 2.93 -5.50
C PRO A 55 2.43 2.99 -6.81
N SER A 56 1.99 4.18 -7.21
CA SER A 56 1.44 4.47 -8.54
C SER A 56 2.56 4.75 -9.53
N ASP A 57 2.30 4.61 -10.81
CA ASP A 57 3.32 4.89 -11.83
C ASP A 57 3.87 6.32 -11.78
N ALA A 58 3.03 7.27 -11.37
CA ALA A 58 3.43 8.67 -11.22
C ALA A 58 4.40 8.94 -10.04
N LEU A 59 4.40 8.07 -9.02
CA LEU A 59 5.13 8.26 -7.77
C LEU A 59 6.08 7.10 -7.44
N ALA A 60 6.34 6.22 -8.40
CA ALA A 60 7.13 5.00 -8.16
C ALA A 60 8.27 4.83 -9.18
N SER A 61 8.77 5.94 -9.76
CA SER A 61 10.00 5.89 -10.54
C SER A 61 11.19 5.56 -9.65
N PRO A 62 12.23 4.90 -10.15
CA PRO A 62 13.45 4.66 -9.38
C PRO A 62 14.04 5.94 -8.80
N GLU A 63 14.04 7.04 -9.56
CA GLU A 63 14.54 8.34 -9.15
C GLU A 63 13.72 8.93 -8.00
N PHE A 64 12.38 8.85 -8.09
CA PHE A 64 11.49 9.31 -7.02
C PHE A 64 11.68 8.48 -5.74
N VAL A 65 11.77 7.16 -5.87
CA VAL A 65 11.96 6.23 -4.75
C VAL A 65 13.30 6.49 -4.05
N ILE A 66 14.37 6.72 -4.82
CA ILE A 66 15.69 7.09 -4.27
C ILE A 66 15.61 8.43 -3.53
N GLU A 67 14.94 9.43 -4.11
CA GLU A 67 14.82 10.73 -3.46
C GLU A 67 13.97 10.64 -2.19
N MET A 68 12.89 9.84 -2.20
CA MET A 68 12.08 9.57 -0.99
C MET A 68 12.92 8.97 0.13
N GLY A 69 13.81 8.03 -0.19
CA GLY A 69 14.77 7.44 0.76
C GLY A 69 15.73 8.48 1.33
N LYS A 70 16.34 9.31 0.47
CA LYS A 70 17.24 10.41 0.90
C LYS A 70 16.56 11.43 1.81
N GLN A 71 15.25 11.63 1.64
CA GLN A 71 14.46 12.49 2.52
C GLN A 71 14.06 11.79 3.83
N GLY A 72 14.47 10.56 4.04
CA GLY A 72 14.25 9.78 5.27
C GLY A 72 12.95 9.01 5.32
N GLY A 73 12.20 8.90 4.23
CA GLY A 73 10.99 8.07 4.09
C GLY A 73 11.26 6.73 3.40
N LEU A 74 10.21 5.93 3.22
CA LEU A 74 10.28 4.66 2.49
C LEU A 74 9.77 4.83 1.06
N GLY A 75 10.66 4.65 0.09
CA GLY A 75 10.31 4.58 -1.32
C GLY A 75 9.84 3.18 -1.73
N VAL A 76 8.75 3.09 -2.48
CA VAL A 76 8.16 1.82 -2.94
C VAL A 76 8.02 1.81 -4.45
N ILE A 77 8.64 0.84 -5.11
CA ILE A 77 8.49 0.57 -6.55
C ILE A 77 7.24 -0.29 -6.78
N ASN A 78 6.51 -0.01 -7.85
CA ASN A 78 5.46 -0.90 -8.34
C ASN A 78 6.02 -1.91 -9.34
N ALA A 79 6.15 -3.18 -8.95
CA ALA A 79 6.63 -4.23 -9.82
C ALA A 79 5.75 -4.48 -11.07
N GLU A 80 4.47 -4.13 -10.98
CA GLU A 80 3.50 -4.35 -12.07
C GLU A 80 3.18 -3.08 -12.86
N GLY A 81 3.85 -1.98 -12.53
CA GLY A 81 3.70 -0.70 -13.19
C GLY A 81 4.40 -0.60 -14.56
N LEU A 82 4.35 0.59 -15.13
CA LEU A 82 4.95 0.87 -16.46
C LEU A 82 6.48 0.79 -16.45
N TRP A 83 7.12 1.04 -15.29
CA TRP A 83 8.57 1.04 -15.11
C TRP A 83 9.25 -0.32 -15.41
N GLY A 84 8.52 -1.42 -15.23
CA GLY A 84 8.97 -2.76 -15.59
C GLY A 84 8.51 -3.23 -16.97
N ARG A 85 7.85 -2.36 -17.76
CA ARG A 85 7.28 -2.72 -19.06
C ARG A 85 7.90 -1.94 -20.22
N HIS A 86 8.37 -0.73 -19.97
CA HIS A 86 8.91 0.17 -20.99
C HIS A 86 10.28 0.68 -20.56
N ALA A 87 11.27 0.45 -21.42
CA ALA A 87 12.63 0.94 -21.20
C ALA A 87 12.69 2.48 -21.31
N ASP A 88 11.99 3.05 -22.29
CA ASP A 88 11.78 4.48 -22.48
C ASP A 88 10.35 4.85 -22.06
N LEU A 89 10.18 5.14 -20.76
CA LEU A 89 8.88 5.49 -20.23
C LEU A 89 8.48 6.93 -20.56
N ASP A 90 9.45 7.83 -20.74
CA ASP A 90 9.17 9.22 -21.08
C ASP A 90 8.47 9.31 -22.45
N GLU A 91 8.93 8.55 -23.45
CA GLU A 91 8.27 8.45 -24.74
C GLU A 91 6.85 7.86 -24.60
N ALA A 92 6.69 6.82 -23.77
CA ALA A 92 5.41 6.17 -23.55
C ALA A 92 4.39 7.13 -22.90
N ILE A 93 4.81 7.85 -21.85
CA ILE A 93 3.95 8.81 -21.13
C ILE A 93 3.64 10.03 -22.00
N ALA A 94 4.57 10.51 -22.82
CA ALA A 94 4.33 11.64 -23.73
C ALA A 94 3.11 11.40 -24.63
N LYS A 95 2.86 10.16 -25.05
CA LYS A 95 1.66 9.80 -25.85
C LYS A 95 0.36 9.96 -25.05
N VAL A 96 0.39 9.61 -23.76
CA VAL A 96 -0.77 9.78 -22.84
C VAL A 96 -1.04 11.25 -22.60
N ILE A 97 0.01 12.04 -22.34
CA ILE A 97 -0.08 13.48 -22.11
C ILE A 97 -0.63 14.18 -23.35
N ALA A 98 -0.11 13.89 -24.54
CA ALA A 98 -0.59 14.48 -25.78
C ALA A 98 -2.10 14.26 -26.00
N ALA A 99 -2.57 13.02 -25.80
CA ALA A 99 -4.00 12.71 -25.90
C ALA A 99 -4.84 13.46 -24.85
N TYR A 100 -4.32 13.64 -23.64
CA TYR A 100 -5.00 14.38 -22.58
C TYR A 100 -5.07 15.89 -22.90
N GLU A 101 -3.98 16.48 -23.39
CA GLU A 101 -3.90 17.90 -23.76
C GLU A 101 -4.82 18.26 -24.94
N GLU A 102 -5.06 17.32 -25.85
CA GLU A 102 -6.05 17.45 -26.91
C GLU A 102 -7.51 17.42 -26.39
N GLY A 103 -7.70 17.16 -25.09
CA GLY A 103 -9.02 17.11 -24.44
C GLY A 103 -9.74 15.77 -24.60
N ASP A 104 -9.10 14.76 -25.18
CA ASP A 104 -9.66 13.41 -25.31
C ASP A 104 -9.21 12.49 -24.14
N GLN A 105 -9.89 12.64 -22.99
CA GLN A 105 -9.65 11.79 -21.83
C GLN A 105 -9.84 10.30 -22.12
N ALA A 106 -10.75 9.96 -23.02
CA ALA A 106 -11.00 8.57 -23.40
C ALA A 106 -9.84 8.01 -24.23
N ALA A 107 -9.21 8.81 -25.09
CA ALA A 107 -8.00 8.42 -25.82
C ALA A 107 -6.82 8.27 -24.85
N ALA A 108 -6.61 9.21 -23.93
CA ALA A 108 -5.56 9.12 -22.92
C ALA A 108 -5.71 7.84 -22.09
N THR A 109 -6.94 7.52 -21.65
CA THR A 109 -7.22 6.28 -20.88
C THR A 109 -6.92 5.03 -21.73
N ARG A 110 -7.34 4.98 -22.99
CA ARG A 110 -7.04 3.84 -23.87
C ARG A 110 -5.55 3.66 -24.07
N THR A 111 -4.82 4.75 -24.34
CA THR A 111 -3.36 4.71 -24.50
C THR A 111 -2.67 4.18 -23.24
N LEU A 112 -3.11 4.62 -22.05
CA LEU A 112 -2.58 4.12 -20.79
C LEU A 112 -2.87 2.63 -20.60
N GLN A 113 -4.07 2.18 -20.95
CA GLN A 113 -4.43 0.76 -20.91
C GLN A 113 -3.59 -0.09 -21.88
N GLU A 114 -3.30 0.42 -23.07
CA GLU A 114 -2.43 -0.23 -24.05
C GLU A 114 -0.99 -0.36 -23.54
N LEU A 115 -0.47 0.68 -22.88
CA LEU A 115 0.84 0.64 -22.25
C LEU A 115 0.90 -0.41 -21.12
N HIS A 116 -0.13 -0.50 -20.30
CA HIS A 116 -0.23 -1.51 -19.25
C HIS A 116 -0.47 -2.94 -19.80
N ALA A 117 -0.98 -3.09 -21.00
CA ALA A 117 -1.16 -4.40 -21.64
C ALA A 117 0.16 -5.02 -22.13
N ALA A 118 1.24 -4.25 -22.24
CA ALA A 118 2.56 -4.78 -22.54
C ALA A 118 2.99 -5.80 -21.47
N PRO A 119 3.67 -6.89 -21.85
CA PRO A 119 4.16 -7.87 -20.90
C PRO A 119 5.18 -7.24 -19.93
N LEU A 120 5.23 -7.76 -18.72
CA LEU A 120 6.25 -7.39 -17.76
C LEU A 120 7.61 -7.93 -18.23
N ASP A 121 8.59 -7.04 -18.35
CA ASP A 121 9.98 -7.39 -18.58
C ASP A 121 10.71 -7.56 -17.24
N THR A 122 10.98 -8.80 -16.87
CA THR A 122 11.58 -9.13 -15.59
C THR A 122 13.05 -8.73 -15.46
N GLU A 123 13.76 -8.59 -16.59
CA GLU A 123 15.14 -8.10 -16.60
C GLU A 123 15.14 -6.59 -16.36
N LEU A 124 14.32 -5.85 -17.09
CA LEU A 124 14.13 -4.41 -16.88
C LEU A 124 13.65 -4.10 -15.45
N LEU A 125 12.69 -4.84 -14.92
CA LEU A 125 12.24 -4.68 -13.54
C LEU A 125 13.39 -4.89 -12.55
N SER A 126 14.22 -5.91 -12.78
CA SER A 126 15.39 -6.19 -11.94
C SER A 126 16.42 -5.07 -12.01
N GLU A 127 16.63 -4.48 -13.18
CA GLU A 127 17.51 -3.31 -13.38
C GLU A 127 16.98 -2.08 -12.60
N ARG A 128 15.67 -1.81 -12.63
CA ARG A 128 15.04 -0.71 -11.88
C ARG A 128 15.20 -0.91 -10.37
N ILE A 129 15.03 -2.12 -9.88
CA ILE A 129 15.25 -2.47 -8.47
C ILE A 129 16.75 -2.30 -8.12
N ALA A 130 17.65 -2.76 -8.96
CA ALA A 130 19.07 -2.61 -8.76
C ALA A 130 19.52 -1.13 -8.72
N GLN A 131 18.90 -0.27 -9.53
CA GLN A 131 19.16 1.18 -9.51
C GLN A 131 18.88 1.78 -8.11
N VAL A 132 17.80 1.39 -7.46
CA VAL A 132 17.49 1.84 -6.08
C VAL A 132 18.46 1.21 -5.08
N ARG A 133 18.68 -0.09 -5.13
CA ARG A 133 19.64 -0.78 -4.26
C ARG A 133 21.04 -0.17 -4.31
N ASP A 134 21.52 0.11 -5.52
CA ASP A 134 22.90 0.62 -5.75
C ASP A 134 23.05 2.08 -5.29
N SER A 135 21.93 2.81 -5.07
CA SER A 135 21.95 4.12 -4.40
C SER A 135 22.20 4.04 -2.90
N GLY A 136 22.06 2.86 -2.30
CA GLY A 136 22.18 2.62 -0.86
C GLY A 136 20.89 2.83 -0.06
N GLU A 137 19.76 3.12 -0.74
CA GLU A 137 18.47 3.27 -0.10
C GLU A 137 17.77 1.91 0.08
N ILE A 138 16.84 1.85 1.04
CA ILE A 138 16.03 0.65 1.29
C ILE A 138 15.07 0.42 0.12
N VAL A 139 15.06 -0.80 -0.39
CA VAL A 139 14.26 -1.21 -1.54
C VAL A 139 12.97 -1.86 -1.10
N ALA A 140 11.85 -1.17 -1.20
CA ALA A 140 10.54 -1.78 -1.07
C ALA A 140 9.87 -1.94 -2.44
N VAL A 141 9.22 -3.09 -2.64
CA VAL A 141 8.58 -3.42 -3.92
C VAL A 141 7.14 -3.87 -3.70
N ARG A 142 6.21 -3.20 -4.38
CA ARG A 142 4.78 -3.52 -4.37
C ARG A 142 4.47 -4.57 -5.42
N VAL A 143 3.70 -5.58 -5.01
CA VAL A 143 3.15 -6.63 -5.88
C VAL A 143 1.68 -6.84 -5.54
N SER A 144 0.84 -7.13 -6.52
CA SER A 144 -0.56 -7.49 -6.28
C SER A 144 -0.69 -8.89 -5.68
N PRO A 145 -1.75 -9.17 -4.91
CA PRO A 145 -2.03 -10.53 -4.40
C PRO A 145 -2.17 -11.57 -5.52
N GLN A 146 -2.63 -11.16 -6.69
CA GLN A 146 -2.83 -12.04 -7.84
C GLN A 146 -1.52 -12.61 -8.39
N ASN A 147 -0.48 -11.78 -8.43
CA ASN A 147 0.78 -12.10 -9.10
C ASN A 147 1.95 -12.33 -8.13
N VAL A 148 1.69 -12.23 -6.81
CA VAL A 148 2.74 -12.27 -5.80
C VAL A 148 3.57 -13.56 -5.81
N ARG A 149 2.95 -14.71 -6.08
CA ARG A 149 3.66 -16.01 -6.15
C ARG A 149 4.72 -16.03 -7.26
N GLU A 150 4.44 -15.35 -8.36
CA GLU A 150 5.30 -15.32 -9.53
C GLU A 150 6.36 -14.22 -9.43
N ILE A 151 5.95 -13.03 -8.99
CA ILE A 151 6.80 -11.84 -9.02
C ILE A 151 7.69 -11.73 -7.76
N ALA A 152 7.22 -12.13 -6.57
CA ALA A 152 8.00 -11.97 -5.35
C ALA A 152 9.39 -12.64 -5.41
N PRO A 153 9.57 -13.86 -5.91
CA PRO A 153 10.91 -14.45 -6.03
C PRO A 153 11.85 -13.63 -6.91
N ILE A 154 11.31 -13.00 -7.97
CA ILE A 154 12.08 -12.19 -8.92
C ILE A 154 12.58 -10.92 -8.23
N VAL A 155 11.67 -10.18 -7.57
CA VAL A 155 12.01 -8.91 -6.94
C VAL A 155 12.91 -9.09 -5.71
N ILE A 156 12.72 -10.14 -4.94
CA ILE A 156 13.60 -10.49 -3.81
C ILE A 156 15.01 -10.83 -4.31
N LYS A 157 15.11 -11.63 -5.37
CA LYS A 157 16.40 -11.94 -6.01
C LYS A 157 17.09 -10.70 -6.56
N ALA A 158 16.34 -9.73 -7.07
CA ALA A 158 16.85 -8.45 -7.55
C ALA A 158 17.37 -7.53 -6.44
N GLY A 159 16.98 -7.79 -5.17
CA GLY A 159 17.46 -7.08 -3.99
C GLY A 159 16.41 -6.28 -3.26
N ALA A 160 15.13 -6.67 -3.33
CA ALA A 160 14.10 -6.07 -2.50
C ALA A 160 14.33 -6.41 -1.00
N ASP A 161 14.36 -5.38 -0.17
CA ASP A 161 14.49 -5.47 1.30
C ASP A 161 13.14 -5.67 1.99
N LEU A 162 12.07 -5.11 1.40
CA LEU A 162 10.69 -5.20 1.88
C LEU A 162 9.75 -5.54 0.72
N LEU A 163 8.78 -6.39 0.98
CA LEU A 163 7.71 -6.69 0.04
C LEU A 163 6.42 -6.01 0.49
N VAL A 164 5.73 -5.32 -0.42
CA VAL A 164 4.43 -4.70 -0.18
C VAL A 164 3.38 -5.46 -0.99
N ILE A 165 2.56 -6.27 -0.33
CA ILE A 165 1.45 -6.98 -0.98
C ILE A 165 0.22 -6.10 -0.87
N GLN A 166 -0.11 -5.40 -1.96
CA GLN A 166 -1.20 -4.42 -1.95
C GLN A 166 -2.19 -4.66 -3.08
N GLY A 167 -3.43 -4.86 -2.69
CA GLY A 167 -4.62 -4.79 -3.54
C GLY A 167 -5.56 -3.71 -3.04
N THR A 168 -6.60 -3.40 -3.80
CA THR A 168 -7.59 -2.39 -3.41
C THR A 168 -8.28 -2.75 -2.09
N LEU A 169 -8.69 -4.01 -1.97
CA LEU A 169 -9.10 -4.65 -0.73
C LEU A 169 -8.54 -6.07 -0.75
N ILE A 170 -7.93 -6.49 0.33
CA ILE A 170 -7.43 -7.86 0.47
C ILE A 170 -7.90 -8.50 1.77
N SER A 171 -7.90 -9.82 1.77
CA SER A 171 -8.13 -10.65 2.95
C SER A 171 -6.95 -11.59 3.17
N ALA A 172 -6.89 -12.23 4.33
CA ALA A 172 -5.83 -13.20 4.64
C ALA A 172 -5.76 -14.39 3.68
N GLU A 173 -6.80 -14.63 2.93
CA GLU A 173 -6.89 -15.64 1.88
C GLU A 173 -7.45 -15.01 0.60
N HIS A 174 -6.66 -15.03 -0.47
CA HIS A 174 -7.08 -14.54 -1.78
C HIS A 174 -7.43 -15.73 -2.68
N VAL A 175 -8.70 -15.80 -3.08
CA VAL A 175 -9.23 -16.87 -3.95
C VAL A 175 -9.22 -16.39 -5.39
N ASN A 176 -8.61 -17.16 -6.28
CA ASN A 176 -8.57 -16.87 -7.71
C ASN A 176 -9.31 -17.96 -8.49
N THR A 177 -10.01 -17.57 -9.55
CA THR A 177 -10.74 -18.52 -10.41
C THR A 177 -9.74 -19.36 -11.21
N GLY A 178 -9.72 -20.66 -10.95
CA GLY A 178 -8.86 -21.63 -11.67
C GLY A 178 -7.43 -21.76 -11.12
N GLY A 179 -7.12 -21.14 -9.99
CA GLY A 179 -5.85 -21.27 -9.30
C GLY A 179 -5.99 -21.75 -7.85
N GLU A 180 -4.87 -22.12 -7.25
CA GLU A 180 -4.80 -22.39 -5.83
C GLU A 180 -4.95 -21.07 -5.04
N ALA A 181 -5.79 -21.07 -4.00
CA ALA A 181 -5.96 -19.90 -3.14
C ALA A 181 -4.62 -19.45 -2.53
N LEU A 182 -4.37 -18.15 -2.53
CA LEU A 182 -3.21 -17.58 -1.85
C LEU A 182 -3.51 -17.46 -0.35
N ASN A 183 -2.91 -18.36 0.44
CA ASN A 183 -2.88 -18.22 1.89
C ASN A 183 -1.71 -17.30 2.26
N LEU A 184 -2.02 -16.07 2.66
CA LEU A 184 -0.99 -15.07 2.98
C LEU A 184 -0.13 -15.48 4.19
N LYS A 185 -0.69 -16.19 5.17
CA LYS A 185 0.09 -16.64 6.33
C LYS A 185 1.19 -17.61 5.94
N GLU A 186 0.86 -18.59 5.11
CA GLU A 186 1.83 -19.58 4.60
C GLU A 186 2.85 -18.90 3.69
N PHE A 187 2.36 -18.02 2.81
CA PHE A 187 3.22 -17.32 1.87
C PHE A 187 4.22 -16.39 2.59
N ILE A 188 3.73 -15.51 3.48
CA ILE A 188 4.60 -14.60 4.26
C ILE A 188 5.58 -15.39 5.12
N GLY A 189 5.14 -16.50 5.73
CA GLY A 189 6.01 -17.38 6.52
C GLY A 189 7.10 -18.09 5.73
N SER A 190 7.00 -18.14 4.41
CA SER A 190 8.01 -18.73 3.51
C SER A 190 9.05 -17.72 3.00
N LEU A 191 8.90 -16.43 3.30
CA LEU A 191 9.76 -15.37 2.81
C LEU A 191 10.81 -14.98 3.86
N ASP A 192 12.01 -14.62 3.39
CA ASP A 192 13.10 -14.10 4.21
C ASP A 192 13.08 -12.57 4.36
N VAL A 193 12.13 -11.89 3.71
CA VAL A 193 11.96 -10.43 3.77
C VAL A 193 10.66 -10.07 4.49
N PRO A 194 10.63 -8.97 5.26
CA PRO A 194 9.41 -8.51 5.91
C PRO A 194 8.37 -8.06 4.89
N VAL A 195 7.09 -8.26 5.24
CA VAL A 195 5.95 -7.97 4.38
C VAL A 195 5.03 -6.94 5.00
N ILE A 196 4.73 -5.90 4.23
CA ILE A 196 3.61 -4.98 4.48
C ILE A 196 2.44 -5.46 3.62
N ALA A 197 1.24 -5.56 4.16
CA ALA A 197 0.07 -6.05 3.44
C ALA A 197 -1.15 -5.14 3.60
N GLY A 198 -1.97 -5.03 2.56
CA GLY A 198 -3.20 -4.23 2.56
C GLY A 198 -3.82 -4.07 1.16
N GLY A 199 -4.94 -3.39 0.98
CA GLY A 199 -5.66 -2.56 1.95
C GLY A 199 -6.76 -3.29 2.75
N VAL A 200 -6.92 -2.82 3.94
CA VAL A 200 -8.00 -3.24 4.84
C VAL A 200 -8.76 -2.01 5.35
N ASN A 201 -10.06 -2.18 5.66
CA ASN A 201 -10.91 -1.05 6.07
C ASN A 201 -11.63 -1.28 7.40
N ASP A 202 -11.49 -2.45 8.02
CA ASP A 202 -12.25 -2.81 9.21
C ASP A 202 -11.41 -3.60 10.22
N TYR A 203 -11.92 -3.66 11.45
CA TYR A 203 -11.28 -4.36 12.57
C TYR A 203 -11.03 -5.85 12.29
N THR A 204 -12.02 -6.57 11.76
CA THR A 204 -11.94 -8.03 11.62
C THR A 204 -10.93 -8.42 10.57
N THR A 205 -10.99 -7.78 9.39
CA THR A 205 -10.05 -8.02 8.29
C THR A 205 -8.63 -7.64 8.71
N ALA A 206 -8.46 -6.52 9.41
CA ALA A 206 -7.17 -6.09 9.92
C ALA A 206 -6.57 -7.09 10.91
N LEU A 207 -7.36 -7.60 11.86
CA LEU A 207 -6.89 -8.58 12.84
C LEU A 207 -6.46 -9.89 12.17
N HIS A 208 -7.23 -10.37 11.19
CA HIS A 208 -6.86 -11.55 10.40
C HIS A 208 -5.58 -11.30 9.61
N MET A 209 -5.42 -10.11 9.03
CA MET A 209 -4.22 -9.74 8.29
C MET A 209 -2.98 -9.66 9.19
N MET A 210 -3.10 -9.11 10.40
CA MET A 210 -2.00 -9.10 11.38
C MET A 210 -1.54 -10.51 11.76
N ARG A 211 -2.48 -11.46 11.85
CA ARG A 211 -2.20 -12.88 12.14
C ARG A 211 -1.49 -13.61 11.00
N THR A 212 -1.39 -13.02 9.80
CA THR A 212 -0.61 -13.61 8.70
C THR A 212 0.91 -13.51 8.91
N GLY A 213 1.34 -12.63 9.79
CA GLY A 213 2.76 -12.39 10.03
C GLY A 213 3.30 -11.11 9.39
N ALA A 214 2.45 -10.32 8.72
CA ALA A 214 2.83 -9.03 8.18
C ALA A 214 3.37 -8.10 9.28
N VAL A 215 4.39 -7.31 8.97
CA VAL A 215 4.99 -6.33 9.87
C VAL A 215 4.28 -4.98 9.84
N GLY A 216 3.52 -4.72 8.78
CA GLY A 216 2.69 -3.53 8.60
C GLY A 216 1.40 -3.85 7.85
N ILE A 217 0.34 -3.10 8.15
CA ILE A 217 -0.97 -3.20 7.52
C ILE A 217 -1.33 -1.85 6.91
N ILE A 218 -1.66 -1.85 5.61
CA ILE A 218 -2.14 -0.67 4.91
C ILE A 218 -3.65 -0.54 5.14
N VAL A 219 -4.08 0.62 5.62
CA VAL A 219 -5.49 0.98 5.83
C VAL A 219 -5.97 1.79 4.65
N GLY A 220 -7.07 1.38 4.05
CA GLY A 220 -7.59 1.98 2.83
C GLY A 220 -7.12 1.22 1.59
N GLY A 221 -7.62 1.62 0.45
CA GLY A 221 -7.29 1.03 -0.85
C GLY A 221 -7.10 2.07 -1.94
N GLY A 222 -6.95 3.32 -1.52
CA GLY A 222 -6.97 4.48 -2.41
C GLY A 222 -8.38 4.94 -2.78
N GLU A 223 -8.56 6.22 -3.07
CA GLU A 223 -9.75 6.74 -3.73
C GLU A 223 -9.82 6.16 -5.14
N ASN A 224 -10.69 5.24 -5.37
CA ASN A 224 -10.65 4.52 -6.60
C ASN A 224 -11.98 3.89 -6.97
N THR A 225 -11.90 3.02 -7.94
CA THR A 225 -13.00 2.24 -8.48
C THR A 225 -13.89 1.58 -7.43
N ASN A 226 -13.39 1.26 -6.23
CA ASN A 226 -14.20 0.56 -5.23
C ASN A 226 -15.24 1.47 -4.59
N SER A 227 -14.88 2.69 -4.18
CA SER A 227 -15.84 3.63 -3.63
C SER A 227 -16.81 4.13 -4.70
N LEU A 228 -16.28 4.55 -5.85
CA LEU A 228 -17.06 5.16 -6.92
C LEU A 228 -17.93 4.16 -7.69
N ALA A 229 -17.38 2.99 -8.03
CA ALA A 229 -18.08 2.02 -8.89
C ALA A 229 -18.76 0.90 -8.09
N LEU A 230 -18.20 0.47 -6.95
CA LEU A 230 -18.72 -0.66 -6.17
C LEU A 230 -19.40 -0.22 -4.86
N GLY A 231 -19.27 1.04 -4.46
CA GLY A 231 -19.80 1.54 -3.19
C GLY A 231 -19.16 0.87 -1.95
N MET A 232 -17.93 0.39 -2.07
CA MET A 232 -17.19 -0.30 -1.01
C MET A 232 -16.15 0.65 -0.41
N GLU A 233 -16.56 1.35 0.63
CA GLU A 233 -15.71 2.31 1.32
C GLU A 233 -16.00 2.33 2.82
N VAL A 234 -14.96 2.58 3.62
CA VAL A 234 -15.08 3.02 5.00
C VAL A 234 -14.28 4.30 5.13
N SER A 235 -14.90 5.38 5.59
CA SER A 235 -14.24 6.68 5.75
C SER A 235 -12.99 6.57 6.61
N MET A 236 -11.89 7.17 6.18
CA MET A 236 -10.52 6.90 6.61
C MET A 236 -10.30 7.08 8.12
N ALA A 237 -10.85 8.12 8.74
CA ALA A 237 -10.68 8.32 10.18
C ALA A 237 -11.27 7.14 11.00
N THR A 238 -12.43 6.64 10.57
CA THR A 238 -13.05 5.47 11.20
C THR A 238 -12.27 4.19 10.91
N ALA A 239 -11.83 3.98 9.68
CA ALA A 239 -11.04 2.81 9.30
C ALA A 239 -9.73 2.73 10.10
N ILE A 240 -8.99 3.84 10.21
CA ILE A 240 -7.76 3.92 11.02
C ILE A 240 -8.06 3.58 12.49
N ALA A 241 -9.13 4.11 13.05
CA ALA A 241 -9.50 3.86 14.46
C ALA A 241 -9.83 2.37 14.70
N ASP A 242 -10.55 1.73 13.78
CA ASP A 242 -10.90 0.31 13.87
C ASP A 242 -9.66 -0.58 13.70
N VAL A 243 -8.79 -0.30 12.75
CA VAL A 243 -7.54 -1.04 12.55
C VAL A 243 -6.58 -0.83 13.74
N ALA A 244 -6.55 0.37 14.32
CA ALA A 244 -5.79 0.63 15.55
C ALA A 244 -6.34 -0.14 16.75
N ALA A 245 -7.65 -0.38 16.83
CA ALA A 245 -8.24 -1.26 17.83
C ALA A 245 -7.79 -2.72 17.60
N ALA A 246 -7.86 -3.21 16.37
CA ALA A 246 -7.37 -4.56 16.03
C ALA A 246 -5.89 -4.74 16.41
N ARG A 247 -5.04 -3.72 16.19
CA ARG A 247 -3.63 -3.76 16.59
C ARG A 247 -3.45 -3.89 18.10
N ARG A 248 -4.25 -3.18 18.91
CA ARG A 248 -4.18 -3.29 20.37
C ARG A 248 -4.51 -4.70 20.84
N ASP A 249 -5.59 -5.28 20.31
CA ASP A 249 -6.01 -6.62 20.66
C ASP A 249 -4.99 -7.68 20.18
N TYR A 250 -4.39 -7.50 19.01
CA TYR A 250 -3.33 -8.36 18.51
C TYR A 250 -2.05 -8.25 19.34
N LEU A 251 -1.69 -7.06 19.80
CA LEU A 251 -0.56 -6.84 20.71
C LEU A 251 -0.75 -7.62 22.02
N ASP A 252 -1.96 -7.57 22.58
CA ASP A 252 -2.32 -8.30 23.81
C ASP A 252 -2.37 -9.81 23.55
N GLU A 253 -2.99 -10.26 22.45
CA GLU A 253 -3.05 -11.67 22.03
C GLU A 253 -1.66 -12.31 21.88
N THR A 254 -0.70 -11.56 21.37
CA THR A 254 0.65 -12.08 21.07
C THR A 254 1.68 -11.80 22.15
N GLY A 255 1.31 -11.09 23.20
CA GLY A 255 2.23 -10.73 24.28
C GLY A 255 3.30 -9.72 23.85
N GLY A 256 3.01 -8.85 22.88
CA GLY A 256 3.88 -7.73 22.55
C GLY A 256 4.30 -7.59 21.08
N ARG A 257 3.78 -8.42 20.17
CA ARG A 257 4.09 -8.26 18.74
C ARG A 257 3.41 -7.00 18.17
N TYR A 258 4.23 -6.02 17.82
CA TYR A 258 3.76 -4.77 17.24
C TYR A 258 3.64 -4.88 15.72
N VAL A 259 2.51 -4.46 15.17
CA VAL A 259 2.27 -4.34 13.72
C VAL A 259 2.02 -2.88 13.39
N HIS A 260 2.74 -2.35 12.40
CA HIS A 260 2.58 -0.98 11.95
C HIS A 260 1.25 -0.78 11.21
N ILE A 261 0.68 0.41 11.35
CA ILE A 261 -0.52 0.84 10.62
C ILE A 261 -0.09 1.96 9.69
N ILE A 262 -0.36 1.78 8.40
CA ILE A 262 0.00 2.71 7.34
C ILE A 262 -1.31 3.18 6.70
N ALA A 263 -1.66 4.44 6.87
CA ALA A 263 -2.84 5.01 6.25
C ALA A 263 -2.55 5.36 4.80
N ASP A 264 -3.32 4.78 3.89
CA ASP A 264 -3.27 5.15 2.48
C ASP A 264 -4.19 6.36 2.27
N GLY A 265 -3.58 7.53 2.06
CA GLY A 265 -4.27 8.81 1.94
C GLY A 265 -4.73 9.16 0.52
N SER A 266 -4.57 8.23 -0.42
CA SER A 266 -4.97 8.44 -1.81
C SER A 266 -6.43 8.16 -2.06
#